data_e8b253d2904c38927420e460ba7fd9c9
#
_entry.id   e8b253d2904c38927420e460ba7fd9c9
#
_cell.length_a   1.000
_cell.length_b   1.000
_cell.length_c   1.000
_cell.angle_alpha   90.00
_cell.angle_beta   90.00
_cell.angle_gamma   90.00
#
_symmetry.space_group_name_H-M   'P 1'
#
loop_
_entity.id
_entity.type
_entity.pdbx_description
1 polymer ?
#
loop_
_entity_poly.entity_id
_entity_poly.type
_entity_poly.pdbx_seq_one_letter_code
_entity_poly.pdbx_strand_id
1 'polypeptide(L)' 'MTLTEDELNALDEKILDVLTDGRATPTLIKMILEERGTEVSRQYINQRMKRLSEHDHIENLFDTGVYELVIDPR' A
#
# COMPACT_ATOMS: atom_id res chain seq x y z
N MET A 1 -5.97 -2.53 -15.01
CA MET A 1 -6.62 -1.22 -15.14
C MET A 1 -6.45 -0.43 -13.85
N THR A 2 -5.93 0.77 -13.94
CA THR A 2 -5.64 1.57 -12.73
C THR A 2 -6.91 2.17 -12.12
N LEU A 3 -6.85 2.43 -10.82
CA LEU A 3 -7.89 3.14 -10.10
C LEU A 3 -7.71 4.64 -10.28
N THR A 4 -8.79 5.40 -10.15
CA THR A 4 -8.70 6.85 -10.03
C THR A 4 -8.50 7.23 -8.56
N GLU A 5 -8.06 8.46 -8.31
CA GLU A 5 -7.89 8.94 -6.94
C GLU A 5 -9.18 8.81 -6.11
N ASP A 6 -10.33 9.04 -6.72
CA ASP A 6 -11.64 8.95 -6.04
C ASP A 6 -12.00 7.53 -5.60
N GLU A 7 -11.36 6.52 -6.18
CA GLU A 7 -11.60 5.13 -5.83
C GLU A 7 -10.71 4.64 -4.68
N LEU A 8 -9.83 5.50 -4.19
CA LEU A 8 -8.95 5.20 -3.06
C LEU A 8 -9.62 5.57 -1.74
N ASN A 9 -9.41 4.74 -0.71
CA ASN A 9 -9.82 5.12 0.63
C ASN A 9 -8.63 5.75 1.38
N ALA A 10 -8.85 6.20 2.61
CA ALA A 10 -7.80 6.84 3.41
C ALA A 10 -6.60 5.93 3.64
N LEU A 11 -6.84 4.63 3.85
CA LEU A 11 -5.74 3.67 4.05
C LEU A 11 -4.93 3.48 2.77
N ASP A 12 -5.59 3.42 1.61
CA ASP A 12 -4.89 3.31 0.32
C ASP A 12 -3.90 4.45 0.14
N GLU A 13 -4.32 5.68 0.44
CA GLU A 13 -3.46 6.85 0.32
C GLU A 13 -2.27 6.78 1.27
N LYS A 14 -2.48 6.30 2.49
CA LYS A 14 -1.40 6.13 3.47
C LYS A 14 -0.40 5.06 3.04
N ILE A 15 -0.87 3.96 2.47
CA ILE A 15 -0.01 2.91 1.93
C ILE A 15 0.84 3.48 0.79
N LEU A 16 0.22 4.21 -0.13
CA LEU A 16 0.94 4.82 -1.25
C LEU A 16 1.98 5.83 -0.77
N ASP A 17 1.68 6.60 0.27
CA ASP A 17 2.64 7.54 0.87
C ASP A 17 3.88 6.80 1.38
N VAL A 18 3.70 5.69 2.08
CA VAL A 18 4.83 4.90 2.58
C VAL A 18 5.67 4.36 1.42
N LEU A 19 5.01 3.84 0.39
CA LEU A 19 5.70 3.26 -0.77
C LEU A 19 6.35 4.32 -1.66
N THR A 20 5.92 5.56 -1.56
CA THR A 20 6.59 6.69 -2.23
C THR A 20 8.00 6.90 -1.66
N ASP A 21 8.17 6.65 -0.36
CA ASP A 21 9.47 6.79 0.31
C ASP A 21 10.40 5.59 0.09
N GLY A 22 9.86 4.45 -0.34
CA GLY A 22 10.66 3.26 -0.58
C GLY A 22 9.84 1.97 -0.54
N ARG A 23 10.50 0.87 -0.86
CA ARG A 23 9.88 -0.45 -0.84
C ARG A 23 9.54 -0.86 0.59
N ALA A 24 8.46 -1.62 0.78
CA ALA A 24 8.04 -2.05 2.10
C ALA A 24 7.23 -3.35 2.06
N THR A 25 7.25 -4.06 3.19
CA THR A 25 6.36 -5.20 3.42
C THR A 25 5.09 -4.70 4.11
N PRO A 26 3.98 -5.47 4.08
CA PRO A 26 2.78 -5.11 4.84
C PRO A 26 3.07 -4.91 6.34
N THR A 27 3.93 -5.73 6.91
CA THR A 27 4.32 -5.58 8.32
C THR A 27 5.04 -4.26 8.57
N LEU A 28 5.98 -3.88 7.71
CA LEU A 28 6.69 -2.62 7.84
C LEU A 28 5.73 -1.44 7.67
N ILE A 29 4.81 -1.52 6.70
CA ILE A 29 3.80 -0.48 6.49
C ILE A 29 2.96 -0.31 7.77
N LYS A 30 2.51 -1.41 8.37
CA LYS A 30 1.74 -1.37 9.61
C LYS A 30 2.51 -0.63 10.71
N MET A 31 3.78 -0.97 10.90
CA MET A 31 4.63 -0.34 11.92
C MET A 31 4.80 1.16 11.68
N ILE A 32 5.03 1.55 10.44
CA ILE A 32 5.18 2.95 10.08
C ILE A 32 3.88 3.73 10.34
N LEU A 33 2.75 3.17 9.95
CA LEU A 33 1.45 3.82 10.15
C LEU A 33 1.12 3.95 11.64
N GLU A 34 1.44 2.94 12.44
CA GLU A 34 1.24 3.02 13.89
C GLU A 34 2.08 4.14 14.51
N GLU A 35 3.33 4.27 14.07
CA GLU A 35 4.20 5.36 14.52
C GLU A 35 3.65 6.74 14.13
N ARG A 36 2.95 6.82 13.01
CA ARG A 36 2.30 8.06 12.53
C ARG A 36 0.92 8.28 13.15
N GLY A 37 0.50 7.42 14.10
CA GLY A 37 -0.76 7.56 14.81
C GLY A 37 -1.95 6.86 14.17
N THR A 38 -1.73 6.00 13.17
CA THR A 38 -2.81 5.25 12.52
C THR A 38 -2.77 3.80 12.96
N GLU A 39 -3.79 3.38 13.70
CA GLU A 39 -3.95 1.97 14.10
C GLU A 39 -4.81 1.24 13.08
N VAL A 40 -4.27 0.17 12.49
CA VAL A 40 -4.97 -0.63 11.50
C VAL A 40 -4.43 -2.06 11.54
N SER A 41 -5.30 -3.04 11.28
CA SER A 41 -4.87 -4.44 11.29
C SER A 41 -4.01 -4.75 10.07
N ARG A 42 -3.07 -5.70 10.24
CA ARG A 42 -2.26 -6.18 9.11
C ARG A 42 -3.15 -6.83 8.05
N GLN A 43 -4.20 -7.51 8.48
CA GLN A 43 -5.15 -8.14 7.56
C GLN A 43 -5.81 -7.12 6.63
N TYR A 44 -6.23 -5.97 7.18
CA TYR A 44 -6.83 -4.92 6.38
C TYR A 44 -5.80 -4.29 5.44
N ILE A 45 -4.59 -4.07 5.91
CA ILE A 45 -3.49 -3.59 5.05
C ILE A 45 -3.29 -4.55 3.88
N ASN A 46 -3.22 -5.86 4.15
CA ASN A 46 -3.05 -6.87 3.10
C ASN A 46 -4.19 -6.82 2.08
N GLN A 47 -5.42 -6.67 2.52
CA GLN A 47 -6.57 -6.56 1.62
C GLN A 47 -6.46 -5.37 0.68
N ARG A 48 -6.07 -4.21 1.22
CA ARG A 48 -5.94 -2.99 0.42
C ARG A 48 -4.73 -3.07 -0.51
N MET A 49 -3.61 -3.62 -0.05
CA MET A 49 -2.43 -3.81 -0.90
C MET A 49 -2.71 -4.78 -2.03
N LYS A 50 -3.47 -5.84 -1.77
CA LYS A 50 -3.88 -6.77 -2.82
C LYS A 50 -4.69 -6.06 -3.89
N ARG A 51 -5.64 -5.22 -3.49
CA ARG A 51 -6.44 -4.42 -4.42
C ARG A 51 -5.56 -3.48 -5.26
N LEU A 52 -4.65 -2.77 -4.60
CA LEU A 52 -3.73 -1.87 -5.30
C LEU A 52 -2.85 -2.63 -6.29
N SER A 53 -2.38 -3.82 -5.92
CA SER A 53 -1.58 -4.67 -6.80
C SER A 53 -2.37 -5.17 -8.00
N GLU A 54 -3.63 -5.55 -7.80
CA GLU A 54 -4.51 -6.01 -8.88
C GLU A 54 -4.80 -4.91 -9.90
N HIS A 55 -4.71 -3.65 -9.49
CA HIS A 55 -4.93 -2.48 -10.34
C HIS A 55 -3.61 -1.82 -10.79
N ASP A 56 -2.50 -2.53 -10.68
CA ASP A 56 -1.19 -2.13 -11.20
C ASP A 56 -0.56 -0.91 -10.53
N HIS A 57 -1.00 -0.56 -9.32
CA HIS A 57 -0.41 0.57 -8.59
C HIS A 57 0.85 0.19 -7.83
N ILE A 58 0.91 -1.04 -7.34
CA ILE A 58 2.06 -1.57 -6.62
C ILE A 58 2.38 -2.97 -7.12
N GLU A 59 3.58 -3.44 -6.87
CA GLU A 59 4.03 -4.76 -7.31
C GLU A 59 4.69 -5.50 -6.15
N ASN A 60 4.33 -6.77 -5.99
CA ASN A 60 4.99 -7.67 -5.06
C ASN A 60 6.25 -8.22 -5.75
N LEU A 61 7.42 -7.75 -5.32
CA LEU A 61 8.68 -8.08 -5.99
C LEU A 61 9.04 -9.55 -5.77
N PHE A 62 9.09 -10.31 -6.87
CA PHE A 62 9.47 -11.72 -6.86
C PHE A 62 8.69 -12.57 -5.86
N ASP A 63 7.44 -12.20 -5.56
CA ASP A 63 6.59 -12.89 -4.58
C ASP A 63 7.23 -13.00 -3.18
N THR A 64 8.04 -12.02 -2.82
CA THR A 64 8.73 -12.01 -1.52
C THR A 64 7.94 -11.31 -0.42
N GLY A 65 6.84 -10.64 -0.76
CA GLY A 65 6.10 -9.80 0.19
C GLY A 65 6.66 -8.39 0.32
N VAL A 66 7.69 -8.06 -0.44
CA VAL A 66 8.20 -6.69 -0.53
C VAL A 66 7.50 -6.01 -1.71
N TYR A 67 6.83 -4.89 -1.43
CA TYR A 67 6.07 -4.15 -2.44
C TYR A 67 6.78 -2.87 -2.86
N GLU A 68 6.61 -2.53 -4.12
CA GLU A 68 7.16 -1.31 -4.73
C GLU A 68 6.04 -0.54 -5.41
N LEU A 69 6.10 0.78 -5.32
CA LEU A 69 5.18 1.66 -6.04
C LEU A 69 5.49 1.62 -7.54
N VAL A 70 4.48 1.40 -8.35
CA VAL A 70 4.61 1.36 -9.82
C VAL A 70 3.93 2.57 -10.44
N ILE A 71 2.62 2.73 -10.20
CA ILE A 71 1.84 3.85 -10.74
C ILE A 71 1.05 4.47 -9.60
N ASP A 72 1.38 5.70 -9.23
CA ASP A 72 0.63 6.45 -8.21
C ASP A 72 -0.59 7.09 -8.87
N PRO A 73 -1.82 6.71 -8.43
CA PRO A 73 -3.04 7.26 -9.04
C PRO A 73 -3.40 8.66 -8.55
N ARG A 74 -2.65 9.21 -7.61
CA ARG A 74 -2.94 10.53 -7.00
C ARG A 74 -2.42 11.70 -7.81
#